data_caa86e399e98ea142ed5503d6d4905e0
#
_entry.id   caa86e399e98ea142ed5503d6d4905e0
#
_cell.length_a   1.000
_cell.length_b   1.000
_cell.length_c   1.000
_cell.angle_alpha   90.00
_cell.angle_beta   90.00
_cell.angle_gamma   90.00
#
_symmetry.space_group_name_H-M   'P 1'
#
loop_
_entity.id
_entity.type
_entity.pdbx_description
1 polymer ?
#
loop_
_entity_poly.entity_id
_entity_poly.type
_entity_poly.pdbx_seq_one_letter_code
_entity_poly.pdbx_strand_id
1 'polypeptide(L)'
;MNKLHKFTKALGRIIKHPYLLNLVLQDEDSNKEDVIRKYGLADGLPVIEINELFPDFHEIAKPYAYLSGATMPIDIALLRALAKRYAVKDYFEIGTWRGESVANLADVAEHCVTFNLPKEDILKLTNNQLYADLHSFFSKNLTNVEQLYGDSQTFDFGPHFSKYDMVFVDGDHHYESVKKDTETAFKLLKGERSIIVWHDYGLDPETIRWDVMGAILDGAPAEKCKHIYHVSNTLCAVYLPEDFATHKLVPYETPKKYFEIDIQTHIIE
;
A
#
# COMPACT_ATOMS: atom_id res chain seq x y z
N MET A 1 3.02 -2.03 -37.70
CA MET A 1 3.31 -3.47 -37.47
C MET A 1 1.98 -4.15 -37.19
N ASN A 2 1.59 -5.18 -37.99
CA ASN A 2 0.31 -5.87 -37.78
C ASN A 2 0.34 -6.78 -36.55
N LYS A 3 -0.85 -7.20 -36.08
CA LYS A 3 -1.00 -8.00 -34.83
C LYS A 3 -0.19 -9.31 -34.87
N LEU A 4 -0.17 -10.00 -36.03
CA LEU A 4 0.54 -11.27 -36.20
C LEU A 4 2.06 -11.09 -36.07
N HIS A 5 2.62 -10.02 -36.67
CA HIS A 5 4.06 -9.74 -36.53
C HIS A 5 4.45 -9.35 -35.08
N LYS A 6 3.57 -8.62 -34.36
CA LYS A 6 3.78 -8.35 -32.92
C LYS A 6 3.80 -9.65 -32.12
N PHE A 7 2.85 -10.54 -32.40
CA PHE A 7 2.73 -11.83 -31.71
C PHE A 7 3.98 -12.71 -31.93
N THR A 8 4.41 -12.92 -33.17
CA THR A 8 5.60 -13.73 -33.48
C THR A 8 6.87 -13.15 -32.86
N LYS A 9 7.01 -11.81 -32.85
CA LYS A 9 8.14 -11.14 -32.20
C LYS A 9 8.11 -11.29 -30.67
N ALA A 10 6.93 -11.20 -30.06
CA ALA A 10 6.75 -11.41 -28.63
C ALA A 10 7.09 -12.85 -28.22
N LEU A 11 6.55 -13.83 -28.96
CA LEU A 11 6.84 -15.26 -28.73
C LEU A 11 8.35 -15.54 -28.83
N GLY A 12 9.03 -15.01 -29.84
CA GLY A 12 10.47 -15.15 -29.98
C GLY A 12 11.28 -14.51 -28.84
N ARG A 13 10.77 -13.43 -28.24
CA ARG A 13 11.38 -12.82 -27.05
C ARG A 13 11.14 -13.67 -25.80
N ILE A 14 9.92 -14.17 -25.60
CA ILE A 14 9.57 -15.02 -24.45
C ILE A 14 10.42 -16.30 -24.45
N ILE A 15 10.59 -16.94 -25.62
CA ILE A 15 11.46 -18.14 -25.74
C ILE A 15 12.92 -17.84 -25.34
N LYS A 16 13.45 -16.66 -25.71
CA LYS A 16 14.79 -16.22 -25.33
C LYS A 16 14.91 -15.78 -23.87
N HIS A 17 13.85 -15.28 -23.31
CA HIS A 17 13.78 -14.67 -21.99
C HIS A 17 12.53 -15.16 -21.25
N PRO A 18 12.53 -16.42 -20.73
CA PRO A 18 11.34 -17.05 -20.14
C PRO A 18 10.73 -16.28 -18.96
N TYR A 19 11.51 -15.46 -18.25
CA TYR A 19 11.02 -14.59 -17.19
C TYR A 19 9.93 -13.60 -17.66
N LEU A 20 9.87 -13.29 -18.97
CA LEU A 20 8.81 -12.45 -19.53
C LEU A 20 7.42 -13.11 -19.45
N LEU A 21 7.34 -14.43 -19.24
CA LEU A 21 6.07 -15.11 -18.96
C LEU A 21 5.43 -14.59 -17.68
N ASN A 22 6.22 -14.25 -16.67
CA ASN A 22 5.68 -13.70 -15.43
C ASN A 22 4.91 -12.40 -15.69
N LEU A 23 5.42 -11.52 -16.58
CA LEU A 23 4.74 -10.28 -16.95
C LEU A 23 3.45 -10.52 -17.78
N VAL A 24 3.35 -11.66 -18.47
CA VAL A 24 2.14 -12.03 -19.22
C VAL A 24 1.11 -12.69 -18.30
N LEU A 25 1.57 -13.42 -17.29
CA LEU A 25 0.73 -14.14 -16.33
C LEU A 25 0.28 -13.26 -15.15
N GLN A 26 0.97 -12.15 -14.89
CA GLN A 26 0.53 -11.11 -13.96
C GLN A 26 -0.58 -10.28 -14.62
N ASP A 27 -1.73 -10.90 -14.82
CA ASP A 27 -2.92 -10.22 -15.29
C ASP A 27 -3.64 -9.62 -14.07
N GLU A 28 -3.47 -8.32 -13.87
CA GLU A 28 -4.09 -7.56 -12.76
C GLU A 28 -5.64 -7.62 -12.82
N ASP A 29 -6.20 -8.00 -13.97
CA ASP A 29 -7.64 -8.17 -14.18
C ASP A 29 -8.12 -9.62 -13.99
N SER A 30 -7.24 -10.57 -13.63
CA SER A 30 -7.60 -12.01 -13.57
C SER A 30 -8.77 -12.31 -12.64
N ASN A 31 -8.89 -11.60 -11.53
CA ASN A 31 -9.96 -11.75 -10.55
C ASN A 31 -11.11 -10.75 -10.70
N LYS A 32 -11.07 -9.87 -11.68
CA LYS A 32 -12.05 -8.78 -11.86
C LYS A 32 -13.49 -9.26 -11.91
N GLU A 33 -13.78 -10.24 -12.76
CA GLU A 33 -15.16 -10.76 -12.92
C GLU A 33 -15.67 -11.40 -11.63
N ASP A 34 -14.81 -12.08 -10.90
CA ASP A 34 -15.15 -12.73 -9.63
C ASP A 34 -15.40 -11.70 -8.52
N VAL A 35 -14.58 -10.66 -8.44
CA VAL A 35 -14.77 -9.55 -7.49
C VAL A 35 -16.08 -8.81 -7.79
N ILE A 36 -16.35 -8.48 -9.06
CA ILE A 36 -17.60 -7.82 -9.46
C ILE A 36 -18.80 -8.68 -9.11
N ARG A 37 -18.75 -9.99 -9.42
CA ARG A 37 -19.84 -10.92 -9.12
C ARG A 37 -20.10 -11.03 -7.62
N LYS A 38 -19.05 -11.08 -6.79
CA LYS A 38 -19.13 -11.29 -5.35
C LYS A 38 -19.57 -10.04 -4.60
N TYR A 39 -19.04 -8.88 -4.97
CA TYR A 39 -19.19 -7.63 -4.21
C TYR A 39 -20.05 -6.56 -4.90
N GLY A 40 -20.35 -6.73 -6.19
CA GLY A 40 -21.15 -5.76 -6.96
C GLY A 40 -20.41 -4.46 -7.30
N LEU A 41 -19.08 -4.41 -7.13
CA LEU A 41 -18.26 -3.22 -7.25
C LEU A 41 -17.61 -3.14 -8.64
N ALA A 42 -18.40 -2.91 -9.68
CA ALA A 42 -17.93 -2.87 -11.06
C ALA A 42 -16.99 -1.71 -11.39
N ASP A 43 -17.06 -0.62 -10.60
CA ASP A 43 -16.23 0.58 -10.77
C ASP A 43 -15.12 0.68 -9.69
N GLY A 44 -14.81 -0.42 -9.01
CA GLY A 44 -13.88 -0.45 -7.88
C GLY A 44 -14.51 -0.06 -6.56
N LEU A 45 -13.67 0.20 -5.55
CA LEU A 45 -14.11 0.70 -4.24
C LEU A 45 -14.75 2.09 -4.39
N PRO A 46 -15.73 2.45 -3.51
CA PRO A 46 -16.24 3.82 -3.43
C PRO A 46 -15.09 4.79 -3.20
N VAL A 47 -15.05 5.88 -3.97
CA VAL A 47 -13.96 6.88 -3.92
C VAL A 47 -14.34 8.03 -3.00
N ILE A 48 -13.45 8.36 -2.07
CA ILE A 48 -13.52 9.60 -1.27
C ILE A 48 -12.56 10.62 -1.89
N GLU A 49 -13.04 11.83 -2.12
CA GLU A 49 -12.17 12.93 -2.55
C GLU A 49 -11.21 13.34 -1.42
N ILE A 50 -9.91 13.42 -1.72
CA ILE A 50 -8.90 13.77 -0.72
C ILE A 50 -9.19 15.12 -0.05
N ASN A 51 -9.78 16.08 -0.78
CA ASN A 51 -10.16 17.38 -0.24
C ASN A 51 -11.43 17.34 0.63
N GLU A 52 -12.27 16.30 0.52
CA GLU A 52 -13.38 16.06 1.46
C GLU A 52 -12.88 15.46 2.77
N LEU A 53 -11.87 14.57 2.69
CA LEU A 53 -11.18 14.09 3.89
C LEU A 53 -10.41 15.23 4.58
N PHE A 54 -9.74 16.08 3.80
CA PHE A 54 -8.83 17.13 4.27
C PHE A 54 -9.05 18.41 3.46
N PRO A 55 -9.97 19.30 3.88
CA PRO A 55 -10.24 20.55 3.17
C PRO A 55 -8.99 21.41 2.94
N ASP A 56 -8.07 21.44 3.92
CA ASP A 56 -6.80 22.16 3.87
C ASP A 56 -5.62 21.16 3.74
N PHE A 57 -5.72 20.21 2.78
CA PHE A 57 -4.69 19.17 2.61
C PHE A 57 -3.32 19.79 2.34
N HIS A 58 -2.43 19.71 3.33
CA HIS A 58 -1.07 20.22 3.26
C HIS A 58 -0.15 19.35 4.12
N GLU A 59 0.77 18.62 3.49
CA GLU A 59 1.73 17.74 4.18
C GLU A 59 3.12 17.85 3.59
N ILE A 60 4.11 17.49 4.39
CA ILE A 60 5.51 17.41 3.98
C ILE A 60 5.94 15.95 4.08
N ALA A 61 6.28 15.33 2.96
CA ALA A 61 6.89 14.00 2.93
C ALA A 61 8.41 14.12 2.99
N LYS A 62 9.01 13.70 4.09
CA LYS A 62 10.49 13.65 4.29
C LYS A 62 10.86 12.60 5.34
N PRO A 63 11.88 11.74 5.10
CA PRO A 63 12.71 11.69 3.87
C PRO A 63 11.97 11.06 2.70
N TYR A 64 12.42 11.32 1.48
CA TYR A 64 11.95 10.67 0.27
C TYR A 64 13.06 10.60 -0.78
N ALA A 65 13.41 9.39 -1.24
CA ALA A 65 14.60 9.18 -2.09
C ALA A 65 14.34 9.30 -3.60
N TYR A 66 13.11 9.33 -4.07
CA TYR A 66 12.74 9.29 -5.50
C TYR A 66 13.38 8.11 -6.26
N LEU A 67 13.54 6.96 -5.59
CA LEU A 67 14.10 5.73 -6.16
C LEU A 67 12.98 4.70 -6.38
N SER A 68 13.26 3.71 -7.25
CA SER A 68 12.31 2.64 -7.56
C SER A 68 11.78 1.91 -6.32
N GLY A 69 10.50 1.56 -6.33
CA GLY A 69 9.82 0.85 -5.25
C GLY A 69 9.48 1.72 -4.03
N ALA A 70 9.54 3.05 -4.14
CA ALA A 70 9.04 3.94 -3.10
C ALA A 70 7.53 4.15 -3.24
N THR A 71 6.82 4.18 -2.12
CA THR A 71 5.45 4.67 -2.00
C THR A 71 5.38 6.11 -2.53
N MET A 72 4.36 6.48 -3.31
CA MET A 72 4.29 7.83 -3.88
C MET A 72 4.27 8.92 -2.80
N PRO A 73 4.82 10.13 -3.07
CA PRO A 73 4.79 11.23 -2.09
C PRO A 73 3.39 11.59 -1.62
N ILE A 74 2.38 11.48 -2.50
CA ILE A 74 0.99 11.74 -2.17
C ILE A 74 0.42 10.68 -1.21
N ASP A 75 0.85 9.41 -1.34
CA ASP A 75 0.42 8.33 -0.45
C ASP A 75 1.04 8.51 0.94
N ILE A 76 2.32 8.91 1.02
CA ILE A 76 2.96 9.28 2.28
C ILE A 76 2.26 10.48 2.93
N ALA A 77 1.91 11.49 2.14
CA ALA A 77 1.17 12.65 2.61
C ALA A 77 -0.23 12.23 3.14
N LEU A 78 -0.92 11.31 2.46
CA LEU A 78 -2.18 10.72 2.94
C LEU A 78 -1.99 10.02 4.28
N LEU A 79 -0.97 9.16 4.43
CA LEU A 79 -0.67 8.48 5.70
C LEU A 79 -0.49 9.46 6.85
N ARG A 80 0.30 10.52 6.64
CA ARG A 80 0.55 11.57 7.64
C ARG A 80 -0.74 12.34 8.01
N ALA A 81 -1.53 12.73 7.01
CA ALA A 81 -2.79 13.44 7.22
C ALA A 81 -3.81 12.57 7.98
N LEU A 82 -3.91 11.28 7.64
CA LEU A 82 -4.74 10.31 8.36
C LEU A 82 -4.26 10.14 9.81
N ALA A 83 -2.97 9.99 10.03
CA ALA A 83 -2.41 9.87 11.37
C ALA A 83 -2.76 11.08 12.26
N LYS A 84 -2.69 12.30 11.72
CA LYS A 84 -3.10 13.52 12.42
C LYS A 84 -4.60 13.58 12.68
N ARG A 85 -5.43 13.27 11.67
CA ARG A 85 -6.90 13.28 11.78
C ARG A 85 -7.41 12.33 12.86
N TYR A 86 -6.85 11.12 12.91
CA TYR A 86 -7.26 10.09 13.86
C TYR A 86 -6.46 10.12 15.17
N ALA A 87 -5.56 11.09 15.35
CA ALA A 87 -4.69 11.25 16.52
C ALA A 87 -3.93 9.94 16.83
N VAL A 88 -3.33 9.35 15.79
CA VAL A 88 -2.59 8.09 15.86
C VAL A 88 -1.39 8.24 16.78
N LYS A 89 -1.30 7.34 17.76
CA LYS A 89 -0.17 7.23 18.68
C LYS A 89 0.65 5.98 18.37
N ASP A 90 -0.04 4.87 18.17
CA ASP A 90 0.55 3.56 17.92
C ASP A 90 0.30 3.17 16.44
N TYR A 91 1.37 3.11 15.66
CA TYR A 91 1.37 2.79 14.24
C TYR A 91 2.05 1.44 13.99
N PHE A 92 1.48 0.63 13.09
CA PHE A 92 2.06 -0.63 12.62
C PHE A 92 2.14 -0.66 11.09
N GLU A 93 3.27 -1.13 10.55
CA GLU A 93 3.48 -1.27 9.10
C GLU A 93 3.89 -2.70 8.76
N ILE A 94 3.23 -3.31 7.78
CA ILE A 94 3.63 -4.57 7.16
C ILE A 94 4.28 -4.24 5.81
N GLY A 95 5.59 -4.47 5.68
CA GLY A 95 6.40 -4.06 4.54
C GLY A 95 7.17 -2.77 4.83
N THR A 96 8.50 -2.87 4.93
CA THR A 96 9.34 -1.72 5.31
C THR A 96 10.08 -1.13 4.11
N TRP A 97 10.56 -1.96 3.18
CA TRP A 97 11.48 -1.56 2.13
C TRP A 97 12.60 -0.66 2.70
N ARG A 98 12.82 0.55 2.13
CA ARG A 98 13.80 1.50 2.66
C ARG A 98 13.35 2.23 3.93
N GLY A 99 12.08 2.07 4.33
CA GLY A 99 11.53 2.69 5.54
C GLY A 99 11.16 4.16 5.38
N GLU A 100 10.85 4.62 4.15
CA GLU A 100 10.41 6.00 3.90
C GLU A 100 9.05 6.29 4.53
N SER A 101 8.09 5.36 4.40
CA SER A 101 6.76 5.44 5.00
C SER A 101 6.82 5.55 6.52
N VAL A 102 7.41 4.56 7.19
CA VAL A 102 7.50 4.57 8.66
C VAL A 102 8.33 5.72 9.20
N ALA A 103 9.38 6.17 8.49
CA ALA A 103 10.16 7.34 8.90
C ALA A 103 9.32 8.64 8.86
N ASN A 104 8.43 8.76 7.89
CA ASN A 104 7.48 9.87 7.81
C ASN A 104 6.40 9.79 8.90
N LEU A 105 5.97 8.59 9.28
CA LEU A 105 4.99 8.39 10.34
C LEU A 105 5.61 8.57 11.74
N ALA A 106 6.88 8.25 11.93
CA ALA A 106 7.61 8.48 13.18
C ALA A 106 7.69 9.97 13.59
N ASP A 107 7.46 10.89 12.65
CA ASP A 107 7.37 12.33 12.89
C ASP A 107 6.00 12.76 13.47
N VAL A 108 4.97 11.94 13.34
CA VAL A 108 3.59 12.27 13.73
C VAL A 108 2.96 11.28 14.71
N ALA A 109 3.50 10.08 14.86
CA ALA A 109 3.07 9.07 15.83
C ALA A 109 4.06 8.97 17.00
N GLU A 110 3.57 8.54 18.18
CA GLU A 110 4.42 8.39 19.38
C GLU A 110 5.27 7.12 19.28
N HIS A 111 4.69 6.03 18.77
CA HIS A 111 5.34 4.72 18.66
C HIS A 111 5.00 4.08 17.30
N CYS A 112 6.02 3.65 16.59
CA CYS A 112 5.90 2.99 15.31
C CYS A 112 6.53 1.59 15.37
N VAL A 113 5.87 0.63 14.76
CA VAL A 113 6.41 -0.72 14.53
C VAL A 113 6.40 -0.95 13.03
N THR A 114 7.51 -1.43 12.48
CA THR A 114 7.58 -1.85 11.09
C THR A 114 8.04 -3.29 11.00
N PHE A 115 7.38 -4.07 10.16
CA PHE A 115 7.58 -5.51 10.01
C PHE A 115 8.06 -5.85 8.60
N ASN A 116 9.14 -6.61 8.51
CA ASN A 116 9.75 -6.97 7.23
C ASN A 116 10.36 -8.38 7.28
N LEU A 117 10.64 -8.95 6.10
CA LEU A 117 11.43 -10.18 6.03
C LEU A 117 12.83 -9.96 6.63
N PRO A 118 13.41 -10.98 7.30
CA PRO A 118 14.81 -10.95 7.73
C PRO A 118 15.74 -10.74 6.52
N LYS A 119 16.83 -10.01 6.75
CA LYS A 119 17.84 -9.72 5.70
C LYS A 119 18.36 -10.99 5.01
N GLU A 120 18.57 -12.06 5.77
CA GLU A 120 19.03 -13.35 5.25
C GLU A 120 18.05 -13.98 4.27
N ASP A 121 16.75 -13.81 4.52
CA ASP A 121 15.69 -14.35 3.65
C ASP A 121 15.53 -13.48 2.40
N ILE A 122 15.62 -12.15 2.53
CA ILE A 122 15.68 -11.24 1.40
C ILE A 122 16.88 -11.57 0.50
N LEU A 123 18.05 -11.83 1.09
CA LEU A 123 19.25 -12.20 0.34
C LEU A 123 19.07 -13.54 -0.39
N LYS A 124 18.44 -14.55 0.24
CA LYS A 124 18.14 -15.84 -0.42
C LYS A 124 17.20 -15.64 -1.61
N LEU A 125 16.18 -14.80 -1.48
CA LEU A 125 15.18 -14.55 -2.52
C LEU A 125 15.77 -13.76 -3.71
N THR A 126 16.58 -12.75 -3.42
CA THR A 126 17.05 -11.80 -4.44
C THR A 126 18.44 -12.08 -4.96
N ASN A 127 19.26 -12.82 -4.22
CA ASN A 127 20.69 -13.01 -4.43
C ASN A 127 21.43 -11.67 -4.62
N ASN A 128 20.98 -10.61 -3.93
CA ASN A 128 21.51 -9.26 -4.06
C ASN A 128 21.77 -8.63 -2.68
N GLN A 129 23.04 -8.58 -2.27
CA GLN A 129 23.45 -8.04 -0.98
C GLN A 129 23.10 -6.55 -0.84
N LEU A 130 23.34 -5.74 -1.90
CA LEU A 130 23.04 -4.31 -1.87
C LEU A 130 21.55 -4.04 -1.68
N TYR A 131 20.70 -4.86 -2.33
CA TYR A 131 19.26 -4.78 -2.16
C TYR A 131 18.86 -5.09 -0.71
N ALA A 132 19.39 -6.18 -0.14
CA ALA A 132 19.10 -6.56 1.24
C ALA A 132 19.59 -5.50 2.27
N ASP A 133 20.69 -4.82 1.99
CA ASP A 133 21.27 -3.78 2.85
C ASP A 133 20.47 -2.46 2.84
N LEU A 134 19.64 -2.24 1.82
CA LEU A 134 18.80 -1.03 1.70
C LEU A 134 17.55 -1.06 2.57
N HIS A 135 17.14 -2.25 3.02
CA HIS A 135 15.95 -2.36 3.87
C HIS A 135 16.13 -1.59 5.18
N SER A 136 15.08 -0.89 5.59
CA SER A 136 15.04 -0.03 6.79
C SER A 136 16.08 1.12 6.79
N PHE A 137 16.62 1.51 5.64
CA PHE A 137 17.68 2.53 5.53
C PHE A 137 17.32 3.83 6.27
N PHE A 138 16.09 4.34 6.09
CA PHE A 138 15.62 5.58 6.72
C PHE A 138 15.05 5.39 8.13
N SER A 139 14.72 4.17 8.54
CA SER A 139 14.00 3.92 9.79
C SER A 139 14.83 3.26 10.89
N LYS A 140 15.91 2.56 10.54
CA LYS A 140 16.69 1.72 11.48
C LYS A 140 17.31 2.45 12.68
N ASN A 141 17.50 3.77 12.60
CA ASN A 141 18.12 4.58 13.66
C ASN A 141 17.11 5.48 14.37
N LEU A 142 15.82 5.39 14.06
CA LEU A 142 14.78 6.19 14.71
C LEU A 142 14.44 5.57 16.08
N THR A 143 14.41 6.40 17.12
CA THR A 143 14.28 5.93 18.52
C THR A 143 12.86 5.49 18.87
N ASN A 144 11.86 5.94 18.12
CA ASN A 144 10.45 5.59 18.29
C ASN A 144 9.96 4.59 17.23
N VAL A 145 10.89 3.92 16.52
CA VAL A 145 10.58 2.89 15.53
C VAL A 145 11.17 1.55 15.97
N GLU A 146 10.30 0.60 16.24
CA GLU A 146 10.66 -0.81 16.48
C GLU A 146 10.70 -1.56 15.15
N GLN A 147 11.81 -2.29 14.91
CA GLN A 147 11.98 -3.14 13.72
C GLN A 147 11.66 -4.59 14.09
N LEU A 148 10.62 -5.17 13.49
CA LEU A 148 10.27 -6.59 13.62
C LEU A 148 10.60 -7.33 12.32
N TYR A 149 11.02 -8.58 12.46
CA TYR A 149 11.44 -9.40 11.33
C TYR A 149 10.75 -10.76 11.32
N GLY A 150 10.25 -11.15 10.16
CA GLY A 150 9.61 -12.44 9.94
C GLY A 150 8.92 -12.50 8.58
N ASP A 151 8.32 -13.65 8.27
CA ASP A 151 7.39 -13.82 7.16
C ASP A 151 5.96 -13.58 7.67
N SER A 152 5.25 -12.60 7.11
CA SER A 152 3.90 -12.23 7.56
C SER A 152 2.89 -13.38 7.43
N GLN A 153 3.16 -14.35 6.56
CA GLN A 153 2.30 -15.51 6.37
C GLN A 153 2.37 -16.50 7.53
N THR A 154 3.46 -16.50 8.30
CA THR A 154 3.74 -17.50 9.36
C THR A 154 4.07 -16.89 10.72
N PHE A 155 4.32 -15.59 10.79
CA PHE A 155 4.68 -14.91 12.03
C PHE A 155 3.53 -14.89 13.04
N ASP A 156 3.86 -15.09 14.32
CA ASP A 156 2.88 -14.96 15.42
C ASP A 156 2.68 -13.48 15.80
N PHE A 157 1.66 -12.86 15.24
CA PHE A 157 1.25 -11.50 15.60
C PHE A 157 0.43 -11.41 16.90
N GLY A 158 0.13 -12.52 17.57
CA GLY A 158 -0.67 -12.54 18.80
C GLY A 158 -0.24 -11.52 19.85
N PRO A 159 1.07 -11.36 20.13
CA PRO A 159 1.57 -10.33 21.07
C PRO A 159 1.27 -8.88 20.66
N HIS A 160 0.91 -8.64 19.40
CA HIS A 160 0.65 -7.31 18.82
C HIS A 160 -0.84 -7.01 18.62
N PHE A 161 -1.74 -7.98 18.81
CA PHE A 161 -3.18 -7.78 18.60
C PHE A 161 -3.76 -6.70 19.51
N SER A 162 -4.72 -5.93 18.96
CA SER A 162 -5.48 -4.88 19.63
C SER A 162 -4.62 -3.76 20.23
N LYS A 163 -3.55 -3.35 19.54
CA LYS A 163 -2.59 -2.36 20.06
C LYS A 163 -2.45 -1.10 19.22
N TYR A 164 -2.84 -1.11 17.94
CA TYR A 164 -2.49 -0.04 17.01
C TYR A 164 -3.70 0.78 16.59
N ASP A 165 -3.49 2.10 16.54
CA ASP A 165 -4.48 3.06 16.08
C ASP A 165 -4.55 3.08 14.55
N MET A 166 -3.42 2.79 13.88
CA MET A 166 -3.32 2.75 12.42
C MET A 166 -2.42 1.60 11.98
N VAL A 167 -2.87 0.86 10.96
CA VAL A 167 -2.07 -0.18 10.31
C VAL A 167 -1.90 0.17 8.84
N PHE A 168 -0.67 0.08 8.33
CA PHE A 168 -0.35 0.22 6.90
C PHE A 168 0.10 -1.14 6.35
N VAL A 169 -0.51 -1.58 5.26
CA VAL A 169 -0.18 -2.82 4.57
C VAL A 169 0.44 -2.47 3.24
N ASP A 170 1.76 -2.67 3.12
CA ASP A 170 2.60 -2.35 1.95
C ASP A 170 3.70 -3.42 1.78
N GLY A 171 3.30 -4.69 1.93
CA GLY A 171 4.19 -5.85 1.80
C GLY A 171 4.22 -6.42 0.39
N ASP A 172 3.74 -7.66 0.25
CA ASP A 172 3.56 -8.32 -1.04
C ASP A 172 2.17 -7.98 -1.61
N HIS A 173 2.06 -7.82 -2.92
CA HIS A 173 0.81 -7.47 -3.61
C HIS A 173 0.13 -8.67 -4.29
N HIS A 174 0.57 -9.91 -4.00
CA HIS A 174 -0.13 -11.11 -4.44
C HIS A 174 -1.37 -11.37 -3.58
N TYR A 175 -2.44 -11.88 -4.20
CA TYR A 175 -3.75 -12.06 -3.58
C TYR A 175 -3.71 -12.74 -2.19
N GLU A 176 -3.05 -13.91 -2.07
CA GLU A 176 -3.02 -14.66 -0.80
C GLU A 176 -2.29 -13.90 0.30
N SER A 177 -1.21 -13.19 -0.06
CA SER A 177 -0.43 -12.39 0.88
C SER A 177 -1.24 -11.20 1.39
N VAL A 178 -1.82 -10.39 0.49
CA VAL A 178 -2.65 -9.24 0.84
C VAL A 178 -3.85 -9.65 1.68
N LYS A 179 -4.51 -10.75 1.33
CA LYS A 179 -5.64 -11.30 2.09
C LYS A 179 -5.23 -11.63 3.53
N LYS A 180 -4.13 -12.35 3.69
CA LYS A 180 -3.62 -12.74 5.02
C LYS A 180 -3.19 -11.53 5.84
N ASP A 181 -2.49 -10.60 5.21
CA ASP A 181 -2.05 -9.36 5.86
C ASP A 181 -3.25 -8.47 6.25
N THR A 182 -4.32 -8.47 5.44
CA THR A 182 -5.59 -7.80 5.77
C THR A 182 -6.26 -8.43 7.00
N GLU A 183 -6.37 -9.78 7.06
CA GLU A 183 -6.90 -10.49 8.23
C GLU A 183 -6.10 -10.16 9.50
N THR A 184 -4.78 -10.03 9.36
CA THR A 184 -3.87 -9.65 10.44
C THR A 184 -4.06 -8.20 10.83
N ALA A 185 -4.13 -7.28 9.87
CA ALA A 185 -4.33 -5.86 10.10
C ALA A 185 -5.58 -5.57 10.93
N PHE A 186 -6.71 -6.20 10.64
CA PHE A 186 -7.93 -6.05 11.45
C PHE A 186 -7.77 -6.54 12.90
N LYS A 187 -6.95 -7.57 13.15
CA LYS A 187 -6.66 -8.05 14.52
C LYS A 187 -5.71 -7.13 15.28
N LEU A 188 -4.84 -6.41 14.57
CA LEU A 188 -3.91 -5.44 15.15
C LEU A 188 -4.61 -4.18 15.66
N LEU A 189 -5.79 -3.83 15.12
CA LEU A 189 -6.52 -2.62 15.46
C LEU A 189 -6.88 -2.56 16.94
N LYS A 190 -6.59 -1.42 17.59
CA LYS A 190 -6.77 -1.17 19.01
C LYS A 190 -8.24 -0.96 19.41
N GLY A 191 -9.04 -0.41 18.51
CA GLY A 191 -10.43 -0.10 18.82
C GLY A 191 -11.25 0.38 17.62
N GLU A 192 -12.45 0.86 17.90
CA GLU A 192 -13.43 1.21 16.86
C GLU A 192 -13.02 2.42 15.99
N ARG A 193 -12.13 3.27 16.48
CA ARG A 193 -11.63 4.44 15.74
C ARG A 193 -10.33 4.17 14.99
N SER A 194 -9.78 2.95 15.11
CA SER A 194 -8.56 2.57 14.42
C SER A 194 -8.82 2.35 12.93
N ILE A 195 -7.79 2.62 12.12
CA ILE A 195 -7.87 2.66 10.66
C ILE A 195 -6.84 1.73 10.02
N ILE A 196 -7.10 1.33 8.78
CA ILE A 196 -6.14 0.60 7.95
C ILE A 196 -5.95 1.35 6.65
N VAL A 197 -4.72 1.36 6.14
CA VAL A 197 -4.39 1.80 4.79
C VAL A 197 -3.71 0.64 4.07
N TRP A 198 -4.14 0.33 2.86
CA TRP A 198 -3.47 -0.61 1.95
C TRP A 198 -2.86 0.17 0.80
N HIS A 199 -1.58 -0.04 0.55
CA HIS A 199 -0.92 0.41 -0.66
C HIS A 199 -1.24 -0.53 -1.83
N ASP A 200 -0.87 -0.15 -3.04
CA ASP A 200 -1.02 -0.98 -4.24
C ASP A 200 -2.44 -1.42 -4.61
N TYR A 201 -3.49 -0.82 -4.01
CA TYR A 201 -4.85 -0.96 -4.52
C TYR A 201 -4.97 -0.43 -5.95
N GLY A 202 -4.26 0.65 -6.27
CA GLY A 202 -4.10 1.16 -7.62
C GLY A 202 -2.74 0.77 -8.24
N LEU A 203 -2.73 0.45 -9.52
CA LEU A 203 -1.51 0.41 -10.33
C LEU A 203 -1.02 1.83 -10.63
N ASP A 204 -1.97 2.71 -10.82
CA ASP A 204 -1.90 4.16 -10.85
C ASP A 204 -3.21 4.71 -10.24
N PRO A 205 -3.36 6.03 -10.02
CA PRO A 205 -4.55 6.59 -9.37
C PRO A 205 -5.89 6.35 -10.09
N GLU A 206 -5.87 5.89 -11.34
CA GLU A 206 -7.07 5.64 -12.16
C GLU A 206 -7.24 4.16 -12.55
N THR A 207 -6.28 3.29 -12.21
CA THR A 207 -6.25 1.87 -12.60
C THR A 207 -6.25 0.96 -11.38
N ILE A 208 -7.29 0.14 -11.24
CA ILE A 208 -7.47 -0.77 -10.09
C ILE A 208 -6.65 -2.04 -10.28
N ARG A 209 -5.97 -2.51 -9.23
CA ARG A 209 -5.47 -3.89 -9.12
C ARG A 209 -6.56 -4.77 -8.54
N TRP A 210 -7.26 -5.49 -9.40
CA TRP A 210 -8.42 -6.30 -9.00
C TRP A 210 -8.06 -7.45 -8.06
N ASP A 211 -6.86 -8.00 -8.18
CA ASP A 211 -6.35 -9.04 -7.27
C ASP A 211 -6.17 -8.48 -5.86
N VAL A 212 -5.58 -7.30 -5.74
CA VAL A 212 -5.41 -6.61 -4.45
C VAL A 212 -6.76 -6.23 -3.86
N MET A 213 -7.65 -5.65 -4.66
CA MET A 213 -9.01 -5.30 -4.22
C MET A 213 -9.78 -6.52 -3.72
N GLY A 214 -9.73 -7.63 -4.47
CA GLY A 214 -10.38 -8.88 -4.07
C GLY A 214 -9.82 -9.43 -2.77
N ALA A 215 -8.50 -9.40 -2.61
CA ALA A 215 -7.81 -9.87 -1.41
C ALA A 215 -8.15 -9.02 -0.17
N ILE A 216 -8.20 -7.69 -0.32
CA ILE A 216 -8.63 -6.77 0.76
C ILE A 216 -10.06 -7.11 1.21
N LEU A 217 -11.00 -7.24 0.26
CA LEU A 217 -12.40 -7.52 0.58
C LEU A 217 -12.60 -8.92 1.16
N ASP A 218 -11.82 -9.91 0.72
CA ASP A 218 -11.89 -11.29 1.20
C ASP A 218 -11.20 -11.50 2.56
N GLY A 219 -10.21 -10.65 2.90
CA GLY A 219 -9.54 -10.65 4.20
C GLY A 219 -10.25 -9.80 5.26
N ALA A 220 -11.10 -8.85 4.84
CA ALA A 220 -11.82 -7.99 5.75
C ALA A 220 -13.05 -8.68 6.36
N PRO A 221 -13.43 -8.38 7.63
CA PRO A 221 -14.72 -8.78 8.17
C PRO A 221 -15.85 -8.20 7.32
N ALA A 222 -16.86 -9.02 6.99
CA ALA A 222 -17.91 -8.67 6.03
C ALA A 222 -18.64 -7.35 6.38
N GLU A 223 -18.89 -7.11 7.67
CA GLU A 223 -19.54 -5.89 8.16
C GLU A 223 -18.67 -4.64 8.03
N LYS A 224 -17.34 -4.81 7.84
CA LYS A 224 -16.37 -3.72 7.67
C LYS A 224 -16.17 -3.34 6.21
N CYS A 225 -16.47 -4.22 5.26
CA CYS A 225 -16.28 -3.96 3.82
C CYS A 225 -16.96 -2.69 3.31
N LYS A 226 -18.12 -2.32 3.88
CA LYS A 226 -18.85 -1.09 3.51
C LYS A 226 -18.11 0.21 3.86
N HIS A 227 -17.08 0.13 4.71
CA HIS A 227 -16.26 1.25 5.14
C HIS A 227 -14.84 1.17 4.54
N ILE A 228 -14.66 0.39 3.48
CA ILE A 228 -13.42 0.35 2.71
C ILE A 228 -13.59 1.23 1.47
N TYR A 229 -12.71 2.18 1.32
CA TYR A 229 -12.76 3.24 0.29
C TYR A 229 -11.44 3.33 -0.46
N HIS A 230 -11.48 3.89 -1.66
CA HIS A 230 -10.30 4.42 -2.34
C HIS A 230 -10.20 5.93 -2.07
N VAL A 231 -9.01 6.46 -1.85
CA VAL A 231 -8.80 7.91 -1.75
C VAL A 231 -8.31 8.45 -3.09
N SER A 232 -9.03 9.42 -3.64
CA SER A 232 -8.72 9.97 -4.97
C SER A 232 -7.28 10.47 -5.09
N ASN A 233 -6.65 10.27 -6.25
CA ASN A 233 -5.28 10.65 -6.59
C ASN A 233 -4.17 9.89 -5.86
N THR A 234 -4.49 8.80 -5.17
CA THR A 234 -3.54 7.94 -4.46
C THR A 234 -3.59 6.51 -4.99
N LEU A 235 -2.63 5.67 -4.59
CA LEU A 235 -2.68 4.22 -4.83
C LEU A 235 -3.35 3.46 -3.69
N CYS A 236 -3.92 4.17 -2.72
CA CYS A 236 -4.33 3.58 -1.45
C CYS A 236 -5.83 3.26 -1.39
N ALA A 237 -6.13 2.06 -0.87
CA ALA A 237 -7.40 1.79 -0.22
C ALA A 237 -7.30 2.10 1.28
N VAL A 238 -8.42 2.47 1.90
CA VAL A 238 -8.47 2.79 3.33
C VAL A 238 -9.71 2.17 3.99
N TYR A 239 -9.56 1.64 5.20
CA TYR A 239 -10.68 1.36 6.10
C TYR A 239 -10.80 2.53 7.08
N LEU A 240 -11.92 3.24 7.01
CA LEU A 240 -12.27 4.33 7.90
C LEU A 240 -13.61 4.01 8.57
N PRO A 241 -13.73 4.09 9.91
CA PRO A 241 -14.92 3.60 10.61
C PRO A 241 -16.16 4.49 10.43
N GLU A 242 -16.05 5.63 9.76
CA GLU A 242 -17.15 6.56 9.49
C GLU A 242 -17.69 6.40 8.06
N ASP A 243 -18.92 6.89 7.85
CA ASP A 243 -19.51 7.03 6.52
C ASP A 243 -19.03 8.33 5.86
N PHE A 244 -18.69 8.25 4.58
CA PHE A 244 -18.26 9.40 3.76
C PHE A 244 -19.16 9.55 2.52
N ALA A 245 -19.25 10.77 2.00
CA ALA A 245 -19.73 10.99 0.65
C ALA A 245 -18.76 10.35 -0.34
N THR A 246 -19.25 9.57 -1.26
CA THR A 246 -18.43 8.85 -2.22
C THR A 246 -18.93 9.00 -3.63
N HIS A 247 -18.02 8.84 -4.59
CA HIS A 247 -18.34 8.72 -6.00
C HIS A 247 -17.70 7.47 -6.61
N LYS A 248 -17.94 7.21 -7.89
CA LYS A 248 -17.29 6.13 -8.64
C LYS A 248 -15.95 6.60 -9.19
N LEU A 249 -15.01 5.68 -9.34
CA LEU A 249 -13.81 5.94 -10.10
C LEU A 249 -14.17 6.13 -11.60
N VAL A 250 -13.80 7.27 -12.15
CA VAL A 250 -13.98 7.59 -13.58
C VAL A 250 -12.60 7.87 -14.20
N PRO A 251 -11.99 6.90 -14.89
CA PRO A 251 -10.72 7.11 -15.55
C PRO A 251 -10.77 8.24 -16.60
N TYR A 252 -9.67 8.98 -16.73
CA TYR A 252 -9.51 10.10 -17.68
C TYR A 252 -10.51 11.25 -17.49
N GLU A 253 -11.01 11.45 -16.28
CA GLU A 253 -11.84 12.60 -15.96
C GLU A 253 -11.04 13.91 -16.09
N THR A 254 -11.70 14.98 -16.51
CA THR A 254 -11.08 16.32 -16.53
C THR A 254 -10.65 16.71 -15.10
N PRO A 255 -9.36 17.10 -14.89
CA PRO A 255 -8.89 17.49 -13.57
C PRO A 255 -9.69 18.66 -12.99
N LYS A 256 -10.17 18.49 -11.76
CA LYS A 256 -10.93 19.49 -10.98
C LYS A 256 -10.05 20.17 -9.92
N LYS A 257 -8.85 19.64 -9.69
CA LYS A 257 -7.87 20.13 -8.72
C LYS A 257 -6.45 19.87 -9.24
N TYR A 258 -5.49 20.56 -8.66
CA TYR A 258 -4.06 20.30 -8.85
C TYR A 258 -3.35 20.29 -7.50
N PHE A 259 -2.16 19.70 -7.47
CA PHE A 259 -1.27 19.69 -6.31
C PHE A 259 -0.09 20.61 -6.59
N GLU A 260 0.28 21.43 -5.61
CA GLU A 260 1.53 22.17 -5.63
C GLU A 260 2.61 21.33 -4.94
N ILE A 261 3.79 21.21 -5.54
CA ILE A 261 4.89 20.38 -5.04
C ILE A 261 6.14 21.24 -4.93
N ASP A 262 6.70 21.29 -3.71
CA ASP A 262 8.03 21.87 -3.44
C ASP A 262 9.04 20.72 -3.23
N ILE A 263 10.20 20.80 -3.90
CA ILE A 263 11.21 19.75 -3.84
C ILE A 263 12.56 20.35 -3.42
N GLN A 264 13.08 19.88 -2.30
CA GLN A 264 14.39 20.25 -1.78
C GLN A 264 15.28 19.00 -1.63
N THR A 265 16.57 19.11 -1.94
CA THR A 265 17.53 18.02 -1.78
C THR A 265 18.38 18.20 -0.53
N HIS A 266 18.64 17.10 0.18
CA HIS A 266 19.53 17.06 1.34
C HIS A 266 20.54 15.94 1.15
N ILE A 267 21.82 16.20 1.44
CA ILE A 267 22.87 15.17 1.43
C ILE A 267 22.76 14.35 2.71
N ILE A 268 22.81 13.04 2.59
CA ILE A 268 22.89 12.10 3.73
C ILE A 268 24.38 11.83 3.94
N GLU A 269 24.91 12.20 5.11
CA GLU A 269 26.31 11.97 5.50
C GLU A 269 26.51 10.57 6.08
#